data_2b2108d01c539b2e5229e46da0af8d56
#
_entry.id   2b2108d01c539b2e5229e46da0af8d56
#
_cell.length_a   1.000
_cell.length_b   1.000
_cell.length_c   1.000
_cell.angle_alpha   90.00
_cell.angle_beta   90.00
_cell.angle_gamma   90.00
#
_symmetry.space_group_name_H-M   'P 1'
#
loop_
_entity.id
_entity.type
_entity.pdbx_description
1 polymer ?
#
loop_
_entity_poly.entity_id
_entity_poly.type
_entity_poly.pdbx_seq_one_letter_code
_entity_poly.pdbx_strand_id
1 'polypeptide(L)'
;SSRRRHTILKGDSPLNEIKRQSAFSFAFPIMAPMGISLFVIGLGFGLYATSQGLPWWTAPVLASTIFAGSMEFVTIGMLVAGFDPINAFVLTMFVNGRHFFYGLSALQRYIHMGWKWFPTIAWMCDESFAINMGTKLPDDVDEKWFYFHVSWLNYIFWVFSTFVGGLFGDLLADVDLRGIDFVLPGLFIAVFLEMLLNAKNNKIRAFGVAGVLMALIMLVLVGKSLFMLLSMTCMLFVCYVAYKWGGVHLD
;
A
#
# COMPACT_ATOMS: atom_id res chain seq x y z
N SER A 1 -8.12 52.29 29.57
CA SER A 1 -7.55 50.98 29.83
C SER A 1 -7.79 50.08 28.60
N SER A 2 -6.86 50.11 27.66
CA SER A 2 -6.97 49.46 26.35
C SER A 2 -6.29 48.09 26.45
N ARG A 3 -7.03 47.00 26.48
CA ARG A 3 -6.53 45.64 26.21
C ARG A 3 -6.47 45.44 24.69
N ARG A 4 -5.37 45.77 24.05
CA ARG A 4 -5.06 45.25 22.72
C ARG A 4 -4.76 43.75 22.86
N ARG A 5 -5.69 42.93 22.40
CA ARG A 5 -5.44 41.50 22.14
C ARG A 5 -4.49 41.42 20.95
N HIS A 6 -3.25 41.15 21.19
CA HIS A 6 -2.35 40.67 20.17
C HIS A 6 -2.78 39.25 19.79
N THR A 7 -3.53 39.15 18.70
CA THR A 7 -3.65 37.89 17.97
C THR A 7 -2.30 37.67 17.31
N ILE A 8 -1.40 36.99 17.99
CA ILE A 8 -0.18 36.47 17.40
C ILE A 8 -0.63 35.37 16.45
N LEU A 9 -0.65 35.68 15.15
CA LEU A 9 -0.63 34.67 14.11
C LEU A 9 0.57 33.77 14.43
N LYS A 10 0.30 32.51 14.74
CA LYS A 10 1.29 31.48 15.06
C LYS A 10 2.09 31.22 13.77
N GLY A 11 2.99 32.13 13.43
CA GLY A 11 4.06 31.87 12.50
C GLY A 11 4.94 30.79 13.12
N ASP A 12 5.21 29.74 12.35
CA ASP A 12 6.11 28.67 12.80
C ASP A 12 7.42 29.33 13.23
N SER A 13 7.91 28.97 14.44
CA SER A 13 9.21 29.49 14.87
C SER A 13 10.30 28.97 13.93
N PRO A 14 11.43 29.68 13.75
CA PRO A 14 12.54 29.23 12.91
C PRO A 14 13.00 27.81 13.24
N LEU A 15 12.91 27.40 14.51
CA LEU A 15 13.20 26.04 14.96
C LEU A 15 12.22 25.01 14.39
N ASN A 16 10.94 25.36 14.21
CA ASN A 16 9.95 24.47 13.62
C ASN A 16 10.15 24.31 12.10
N GLU A 17 10.59 25.36 11.43
CA GLU A 17 10.95 25.29 10.01
C GLU A 17 12.19 24.42 9.79
N ILE A 18 13.21 24.55 10.64
CA ILE A 18 14.42 23.71 10.58
C ILE A 18 14.06 22.25 10.79
N LYS A 19 13.26 21.94 11.81
CA LYS A 19 12.78 20.55 12.08
C LYS A 19 11.94 19.99 10.92
N ARG A 20 11.15 20.81 10.27
CA ARG A 20 10.36 20.44 9.11
C ARG A 20 11.22 20.13 7.89
N GLN A 21 12.22 20.94 7.59
CA GLN A 21 13.17 20.71 6.50
C GLN A 21 14.03 19.47 6.77
N SER A 22 14.43 19.26 8.02
CA SER A 22 15.11 18.05 8.49
C SER A 22 14.25 16.81 8.25
N ALA A 23 12.92 16.86 8.49
CA ALA A 23 12.01 15.74 8.28
C ALA A 23 11.92 15.29 6.82
N PHE A 24 11.88 16.21 5.85
CA PHE A 24 11.90 15.87 4.42
C PHE A 24 13.25 15.27 4.01
N SER A 25 14.35 15.92 4.42
CA SER A 25 15.72 15.47 4.10
C SER A 25 16.02 14.10 4.71
N PHE A 26 15.36 13.75 5.81
CA PHE A 26 15.48 12.45 6.43
C PHE A 26 14.56 11.40 5.77
N ALA A 27 13.33 11.77 5.36
CA ALA A 27 12.38 10.88 4.73
C ALA A 27 12.80 10.50 3.30
N PHE A 28 13.31 11.45 2.51
CA PHE A 28 13.60 11.26 1.10
C PHE A 28 14.63 10.14 0.82
N PRO A 29 15.78 10.03 1.49
CA PRO A 29 16.73 8.94 1.28
C PRO A 29 16.16 7.56 1.62
N ILE A 30 15.21 7.49 2.58
CA ILE A 30 14.53 6.24 2.95
C ILE A 30 13.52 5.86 1.86
N MET A 31 12.80 6.86 1.31
CA MET A 31 11.79 6.66 0.29
C MET A 31 12.33 6.49 -1.12
N ALA A 32 13.55 6.96 -1.42
CA ALA A 32 14.10 6.90 -2.77
C ALA A 32 14.27 5.46 -3.32
N PRO A 33 14.84 4.49 -2.60
CA PRO A 33 14.89 3.10 -3.06
C PRO A 33 13.50 2.49 -3.23
N MET A 34 12.58 2.79 -2.31
CA MET A 34 11.18 2.37 -2.40
C MET A 34 10.49 2.99 -3.61
N GLY A 35 10.75 4.28 -3.88
CA GLY A 35 10.25 4.99 -5.05
C GLY A 35 10.66 4.35 -6.37
N ILE A 36 11.89 3.82 -6.47
CA ILE A 36 12.35 3.08 -7.66
C ILE A 36 11.53 1.80 -7.83
N SER A 37 11.31 1.04 -6.76
CA SER A 37 10.50 -0.18 -6.80
C SER A 37 9.06 0.13 -7.20
N LEU A 38 8.45 1.14 -6.57
CA LEU A 38 7.10 1.62 -6.90
C LEU A 38 7.01 2.11 -8.35
N PHE A 39 8.08 2.74 -8.85
CA PHE A 39 8.11 3.21 -10.23
C PHE A 39 8.03 2.04 -11.22
N VAL A 40 8.80 0.98 -11.01
CA VAL A 40 8.78 -0.21 -11.86
C VAL A 40 7.41 -0.90 -11.82
N ILE A 41 6.84 -1.06 -10.63
CA ILE A 41 5.53 -1.69 -10.43
C ILE A 41 4.41 -0.85 -11.06
N GLY A 42 4.44 0.46 -10.83
CA GLY A 42 3.43 1.37 -11.36
C GLY A 42 3.49 1.52 -12.88
N LEU A 43 4.70 1.46 -13.49
CA LEU A 43 4.85 1.30 -14.94
C LEU A 43 4.12 0.05 -15.43
N GLY A 44 4.38 -1.09 -14.77
CA GLY A 44 3.72 -2.36 -15.09
C GLY A 44 2.20 -2.28 -14.95
N PHE A 45 1.70 -1.59 -13.92
CA PHE A 45 0.26 -1.38 -13.74
C PHE A 45 -0.35 -0.53 -14.86
N GLY A 46 0.29 0.56 -15.25
CA GLY A 46 -0.16 1.40 -16.36
C GLY A 46 -0.20 0.66 -17.70
N LEU A 47 0.88 -0.08 -18.00
CA LEU A 47 0.96 -0.95 -19.18
C LEU A 47 -0.12 -2.05 -19.15
N TYR A 48 -0.37 -2.65 -17.98
CA TYR A 48 -1.42 -3.66 -17.83
C TYR A 48 -2.80 -3.09 -18.11
N ALA A 49 -3.12 -1.89 -17.59
CA ALA A 49 -4.41 -1.26 -17.82
C ALA A 49 -4.68 -1.03 -19.32
N THR A 50 -3.70 -0.51 -20.04
CA THR A 50 -3.81 -0.27 -21.49
C THR A 50 -3.83 -1.57 -22.31
N SER A 51 -3.09 -2.60 -21.93
CA SER A 51 -3.14 -3.91 -22.57
C SER A 51 -4.52 -4.59 -22.48
N GLN A 52 -5.29 -4.25 -21.44
CA GLN A 52 -6.69 -4.69 -21.28
C GLN A 52 -7.70 -3.84 -22.08
N GLY A 53 -7.22 -2.91 -22.91
CA GLY A 53 -8.06 -2.06 -23.76
C GLY A 53 -8.62 -0.84 -23.04
N LEU A 54 -8.15 -0.52 -21.83
CA LEU A 54 -8.58 0.67 -21.10
C LEU A 54 -7.76 1.91 -21.55
N PRO A 55 -8.35 3.11 -21.54
CA PRO A 55 -7.63 4.34 -21.85
C PRO A 55 -6.44 4.57 -20.91
N TRP A 56 -5.38 5.19 -21.39
CA TRP A 56 -4.15 5.46 -20.65
C TRP A 56 -4.35 6.17 -19.29
N TRP A 57 -5.36 7.03 -19.20
CA TRP A 57 -5.67 7.78 -17.98
C TRP A 57 -6.36 6.93 -16.89
N THR A 58 -6.84 5.74 -17.22
CA THR A 58 -7.52 4.86 -16.25
C THR A 58 -6.60 4.48 -15.09
N ALA A 59 -5.36 4.09 -15.39
CA ALA A 59 -4.40 3.70 -14.35
C ALA A 59 -4.09 4.83 -13.36
N PRO A 60 -3.70 6.05 -13.77
CA PRO A 60 -3.45 7.13 -12.82
C PRO A 60 -4.71 7.60 -12.07
N VAL A 61 -5.90 7.50 -12.65
CA VAL A 61 -7.16 7.79 -11.94
C VAL A 61 -7.41 6.76 -10.85
N LEU A 62 -7.27 5.47 -11.13
CA LEU A 62 -7.40 4.42 -10.11
C LEU A 62 -6.35 4.59 -9.02
N ALA A 63 -5.09 4.83 -9.39
CA ALA A 63 -4.00 5.06 -8.46
C ALA A 63 -4.24 6.26 -7.53
N SER A 64 -4.78 7.35 -8.06
CA SER A 64 -5.06 8.56 -7.27
C SER A 64 -6.29 8.45 -6.37
N THR A 65 -7.27 7.63 -6.72
CA THR A 65 -8.55 7.52 -6.01
C THR A 65 -8.63 6.34 -5.07
N ILE A 66 -8.11 5.17 -5.46
CA ILE A 66 -8.14 3.93 -4.67
C ILE A 66 -6.92 3.84 -3.77
N PHE A 67 -5.75 4.13 -4.29
CA PHE A 67 -4.44 4.05 -3.62
C PHE A 67 -4.24 2.74 -2.83
N ALA A 68 -4.51 1.63 -3.49
CA ALA A 68 -4.34 0.28 -2.94
C ALA A 68 -3.96 -0.68 -4.06
N GLY A 69 -2.68 -0.73 -4.41
CA GLY A 69 -2.14 -1.38 -5.60
C GLY A 69 -2.78 -2.72 -5.97
N SER A 70 -2.86 -3.66 -5.01
CA SER A 70 -3.50 -4.97 -5.25
C SER A 70 -4.98 -4.84 -5.67
N MET A 71 -5.73 -3.93 -5.04
CA MET A 71 -7.14 -3.71 -5.39
C MET A 71 -7.29 -2.98 -6.74
N GLU A 72 -6.36 -2.12 -7.09
CA GLU A 72 -6.34 -1.43 -8.38
C GLU A 72 -6.21 -2.42 -9.54
N PHE A 73 -5.31 -3.40 -9.45
CA PHE A 73 -5.20 -4.48 -10.43
C PHE A 73 -6.49 -5.31 -10.54
N VAL A 74 -7.09 -5.66 -9.41
CA VAL A 74 -8.37 -6.37 -9.37
C VAL A 74 -9.48 -5.54 -10.01
N THR A 75 -9.48 -4.21 -9.78
CA THR A 75 -10.46 -3.28 -10.35
C THR A 75 -10.39 -3.25 -11.88
N ILE A 76 -9.19 -3.29 -12.48
CA ILE A 76 -9.08 -3.41 -13.95
C ILE A 76 -9.79 -4.65 -14.45
N GLY A 77 -9.55 -5.81 -13.81
CA GLY A 77 -10.23 -7.05 -14.18
C GLY A 77 -11.76 -6.95 -14.07
N MET A 78 -12.27 -6.26 -13.05
CA MET A 78 -13.70 -6.02 -12.88
C MET A 78 -14.27 -5.08 -13.95
N LEU A 79 -13.54 -4.03 -14.32
CA LEU A 79 -13.98 -3.09 -15.35
C LEU A 79 -14.10 -3.76 -16.72
N VAL A 80 -13.18 -4.66 -17.03
CA VAL A 80 -13.18 -5.43 -18.30
C VAL A 80 -14.23 -6.53 -18.33
N ALA A 81 -14.43 -7.23 -17.21
CA ALA A 81 -15.38 -8.36 -17.13
C ALA A 81 -16.84 -7.91 -16.95
N GLY A 82 -17.08 -6.64 -16.64
CA GLY A 82 -18.38 -6.10 -16.23
C GLY A 82 -18.42 -5.84 -14.73
N PHE A 83 -18.61 -4.58 -14.38
CA PHE A 83 -18.54 -4.12 -12.99
C PHE A 83 -19.78 -4.56 -12.19
N ASP A 84 -19.55 -5.33 -11.13
CA ASP A 84 -20.54 -5.69 -10.10
C ASP A 84 -20.20 -5.00 -8.77
N PRO A 85 -21.01 -4.02 -8.31
CA PRO A 85 -20.74 -3.28 -7.08
C PRO A 85 -20.69 -4.15 -5.82
N ILE A 86 -21.52 -5.19 -5.74
CA ILE A 86 -21.58 -6.07 -4.57
C ILE A 86 -20.30 -6.90 -4.48
N ASN A 87 -19.90 -7.50 -5.59
CA ASN A 87 -18.67 -8.28 -5.66
C ASN A 87 -17.44 -7.39 -5.44
N ALA A 88 -17.43 -6.18 -6.00
CA ALA A 88 -16.37 -5.19 -5.77
C ALA A 88 -16.23 -4.84 -4.28
N PHE A 89 -17.36 -4.59 -3.59
CA PHE A 89 -17.34 -4.29 -2.15
C PHE A 89 -16.79 -5.46 -1.33
N VAL A 90 -17.26 -6.67 -1.58
CA VAL A 90 -16.83 -7.88 -0.88
C VAL A 90 -15.32 -8.09 -1.09
N LEU A 91 -14.85 -8.05 -2.34
CA LEU A 91 -13.42 -8.20 -2.66
C LEU A 91 -12.57 -7.11 -2.01
N THR A 92 -13.03 -5.85 -2.02
CA THR A 92 -12.34 -4.74 -1.36
C THR A 92 -12.18 -4.99 0.14
N MET A 93 -13.23 -5.46 0.81
CA MET A 93 -13.17 -5.79 2.24
C MET A 93 -12.12 -6.87 2.54
N PHE A 94 -11.99 -7.87 1.67
CA PHE A 94 -11.02 -8.94 1.85
C PHE A 94 -9.59 -8.53 1.48
N VAL A 95 -9.40 -7.88 0.35
CA VAL A 95 -8.07 -7.47 -0.13
C VAL A 95 -7.50 -6.34 0.73
N ASN A 96 -8.32 -5.34 1.04
CA ASN A 96 -7.89 -4.14 1.76
C ASN A 96 -8.18 -4.18 3.27
N GLY A 97 -8.76 -5.25 3.81
CA GLY A 97 -9.07 -5.37 5.24
C GLY A 97 -7.87 -5.13 6.16
N ARG A 98 -6.66 -5.39 5.69
CA ARG A 98 -5.40 -5.09 6.39
C ARG A 98 -5.23 -3.60 6.71
N HIS A 99 -5.70 -2.69 5.85
CA HIS A 99 -5.61 -1.24 6.08
C HIS A 99 -6.39 -0.78 7.30
N PHE A 100 -7.49 -1.48 7.64
CA PHE A 100 -8.21 -1.23 8.89
C PHE A 100 -7.31 -1.45 10.13
N PHE A 101 -6.53 -2.53 10.13
CA PHE A 101 -5.59 -2.83 11.21
C PHE A 101 -4.42 -1.86 11.26
N TYR A 102 -3.93 -1.40 10.09
CA TYR A 102 -2.90 -0.36 10.03
C TYR A 102 -3.41 0.94 10.64
N GLY A 103 -4.62 1.38 10.25
CA GLY A 103 -5.26 2.57 10.81
C GLY A 103 -5.42 2.49 12.32
N LEU A 104 -5.86 1.35 12.84
CA LEU A 104 -6.02 1.13 14.27
C LEU A 104 -4.66 1.16 15.01
N SER A 105 -3.63 0.52 14.46
CA SER A 105 -2.29 0.48 15.05
C SER A 105 -1.60 1.83 15.03
N ALA A 106 -1.81 2.63 13.99
CA ALA A 106 -1.21 3.95 13.82
C ALA A 106 -2.01 5.08 14.48
N LEU A 107 -3.25 4.80 14.94
CA LEU A 107 -4.19 5.81 15.41
C LEU A 107 -3.60 6.76 16.48
N GLN A 108 -2.93 6.20 17.49
CA GLN A 108 -2.36 7.00 18.57
C GLN A 108 -1.27 7.96 18.11
N ARG A 109 -0.49 7.57 17.10
CA ARG A 109 0.57 8.41 16.52
C ARG A 109 0.01 9.49 15.61
N TYR A 110 -1.05 9.19 14.86
CA TYR A 110 -1.57 10.09 13.81
C TYR A 110 -2.63 11.07 14.32
N ILE A 111 -3.38 10.75 15.40
CA ILE A 111 -4.46 11.61 15.90
C ILE A 111 -3.99 13.02 16.30
N HIS A 112 -2.73 13.17 16.68
CA HIS A 112 -2.15 14.46 17.09
C HIS A 112 -1.45 15.23 15.97
N MET A 113 -1.60 14.81 14.69
CA MET A 113 -0.92 15.41 13.55
C MET A 113 -1.60 16.69 13.00
N GLY A 114 -2.73 17.12 13.57
CA GLY A 114 -3.50 18.23 13.05
C GLY A 114 -4.08 17.88 11.66
N TRP A 115 -4.09 18.82 10.70
CA TRP A 115 -4.61 18.58 9.36
C TRP A 115 -3.89 17.48 8.56
N LYS A 116 -2.64 17.18 8.94
CA LYS A 116 -1.82 16.17 8.26
C LYS A 116 -2.30 14.74 8.47
N TRP A 117 -3.07 14.47 9.54
CA TRP A 117 -3.56 13.13 9.84
C TRP A 117 -4.41 12.55 8.69
N PHE A 118 -5.27 13.38 8.10
CA PHE A 118 -6.17 12.92 7.04
C PHE A 118 -5.43 12.43 5.80
N PRO A 119 -4.55 13.24 5.14
CA PRO A 119 -3.78 12.75 3.99
C PRO A 119 -2.82 11.62 4.36
N THR A 120 -2.23 11.62 5.56
CA THR A 120 -1.34 10.53 6.00
C THR A 120 -2.07 9.19 6.09
N ILE A 121 -3.33 9.19 6.54
CA ILE A 121 -4.16 7.98 6.57
C ILE A 121 -4.71 7.63 5.19
N ALA A 122 -5.18 8.63 4.43
CA ALA A 122 -5.72 8.40 3.09
C ALA A 122 -4.68 7.81 2.12
N TRP A 123 -3.40 8.18 2.29
CA TRP A 123 -2.28 7.67 1.49
C TRP A 123 -1.45 6.62 2.23
N MET A 124 -2.08 5.91 3.16
CA MET A 124 -1.42 4.83 3.89
C MET A 124 -1.50 3.54 3.09
N CYS A 125 -0.34 2.91 2.89
CA CYS A 125 -0.19 1.59 2.30
C CYS A 125 0.80 0.76 3.13
N ASP A 126 1.10 -0.43 2.69
CA ASP A 126 1.99 -1.36 3.41
C ASP A 126 3.36 -0.74 3.66
N GLU A 127 3.93 -0.10 2.65
CA GLU A 127 5.27 0.48 2.67
C GLU A 127 5.33 1.70 3.61
N SER A 128 4.39 2.63 3.44
CA SER A 128 4.34 3.83 4.29
C SER A 128 4.05 3.48 5.75
N PHE A 129 3.19 2.50 6.00
CA PHE A 129 2.94 1.98 7.34
C PHE A 129 4.21 1.36 7.95
N ALA A 130 4.89 0.48 7.22
CA ALA A 130 6.10 -0.18 7.70
C ALA A 130 7.21 0.82 8.04
N ILE A 131 7.43 1.83 7.18
CA ILE A 131 8.44 2.88 7.39
C ILE A 131 8.04 3.75 8.59
N ASN A 132 6.78 4.22 8.66
CA ASN A 132 6.32 5.10 9.73
C ASN A 132 6.35 4.42 11.11
N MET A 133 6.10 3.12 11.16
CA MET A 133 6.10 2.37 12.42
C MET A 133 7.49 1.85 12.79
N GLY A 134 8.33 1.54 11.80
CA GLY A 134 9.62 0.89 12.00
C GLY A 134 10.82 1.85 12.15
N THR A 135 10.70 3.10 11.69
CA THR A 135 11.83 4.05 11.71
C THR A 135 11.98 4.71 13.07
N LYS A 136 13.20 4.66 13.63
CA LYS A 136 13.55 5.43 14.80
C LYS A 136 14.02 6.82 14.35
N LEU A 137 13.32 7.85 14.81
CA LEU A 137 13.61 9.23 14.43
C LEU A 137 14.60 9.87 15.40
N PRO A 138 15.56 10.66 14.90
CA PRO A 138 16.39 11.55 15.72
C PRO A 138 15.55 12.66 16.37
N ASP A 139 16.04 13.22 17.48
CA ASP A 139 15.33 14.26 18.26
C ASP A 139 15.15 15.60 17.50
N ASP A 140 15.94 15.83 16.48
CA ASP A 140 15.91 17.03 15.63
C ASP A 140 14.94 16.92 14.46
N VAL A 141 14.28 15.77 14.26
CA VAL A 141 13.30 15.51 13.21
C VAL A 141 11.87 15.61 13.77
N ASP A 142 11.01 16.38 13.11
CA ASP A 142 9.61 16.44 13.47
C ASP A 142 8.88 15.17 12.99
N GLU A 143 8.43 14.35 13.91
CA GLU A 143 7.77 13.07 13.67
C GLU A 143 6.52 13.21 12.77
N LYS A 144 5.71 14.27 12.98
CA LYS A 144 4.47 14.49 12.24
C LYS A 144 4.72 14.86 10.78
N TRP A 145 5.78 15.63 10.53
CA TRP A 145 6.20 15.96 9.18
C TRP A 145 6.86 14.78 8.50
N PHE A 146 7.62 13.95 9.23
CA PHE A 146 8.20 12.74 8.69
C PHE A 146 7.11 11.79 8.18
N TYR A 147 6.11 11.46 8.99
CA TYR A 147 5.00 10.59 8.59
C TYR A 147 4.23 11.13 7.39
N PHE A 148 3.98 12.44 7.37
CA PHE A 148 3.34 13.07 6.24
C PHE A 148 4.18 12.97 4.96
N HIS A 149 5.49 13.24 5.05
CA HIS A 149 6.38 13.18 3.88
C HIS A 149 6.54 11.76 3.34
N VAL A 150 6.64 10.75 4.19
CA VAL A 150 6.68 9.35 3.77
C VAL A 150 5.41 8.98 2.99
N SER A 151 4.22 9.28 3.53
CA SER A 151 2.95 8.94 2.88
C SER A 151 2.76 9.73 1.58
N TRP A 152 3.11 11.02 1.58
CA TRP A 152 2.99 11.88 0.40
C TRP A 152 3.95 11.47 -0.72
N LEU A 153 5.23 11.19 -0.41
CA LEU A 153 6.19 10.71 -1.40
C LEU A 153 5.77 9.39 -2.00
N ASN A 154 5.28 8.47 -1.17
CA ASN A 154 4.77 7.19 -1.63
C ASN A 154 3.60 7.37 -2.62
N TYR A 155 2.64 8.24 -2.29
CA TYR A 155 1.52 8.59 -3.16
C TYR A 155 1.99 9.17 -4.51
N ILE A 156 2.89 10.15 -4.48
CA ILE A 156 3.40 10.77 -5.71
C ILE A 156 4.18 9.76 -6.57
N PHE A 157 5.04 8.94 -5.98
CA PHE A 157 5.78 7.93 -6.73
C PHE A 157 4.82 6.95 -7.41
N TRP A 158 3.79 6.49 -6.71
CA TRP A 158 2.81 5.57 -7.27
C TRP A 158 2.00 6.19 -8.40
N VAL A 159 1.34 7.33 -8.18
CA VAL A 159 0.51 7.99 -9.18
C VAL A 159 1.34 8.41 -10.40
N PHE A 160 2.54 8.95 -10.19
CA PHE A 160 3.43 9.34 -11.28
C PHE A 160 3.87 8.14 -12.12
N SER A 161 4.24 7.04 -11.49
CA SER A 161 4.66 5.83 -12.21
C SER A 161 3.54 5.21 -13.04
N THR A 162 2.31 5.18 -12.50
CA THR A 162 1.14 4.67 -13.22
C THR A 162 0.74 5.59 -14.39
N PHE A 163 0.91 6.91 -14.23
CA PHE A 163 0.73 7.87 -15.31
C PHE A 163 1.72 7.61 -16.46
N VAL A 164 3.00 7.48 -16.13
CA VAL A 164 4.04 7.18 -17.13
C VAL A 164 3.76 5.83 -17.79
N GLY A 165 3.41 4.80 -17.01
CA GLY A 165 3.06 3.48 -17.53
C GLY A 165 1.86 3.48 -18.46
N GLY A 166 0.81 4.25 -18.13
CA GLY A 166 -0.35 4.43 -19.00
C GLY A 166 0.00 5.09 -20.32
N LEU A 167 0.79 6.17 -20.30
CA LEU A 167 1.26 6.85 -21.52
C LEU A 167 2.11 5.94 -22.40
N PHE A 168 3.06 5.21 -21.80
CA PHE A 168 3.87 4.27 -22.56
C PHE A 168 3.03 3.14 -23.14
N GLY A 169 2.03 2.63 -22.41
CA GLY A 169 1.14 1.61 -22.90
C GLY A 169 0.30 2.07 -24.09
N ASP A 170 -0.16 3.29 -24.08
CA ASP A 170 -0.91 3.91 -25.19
C ASP A 170 0.00 4.09 -26.42
N LEU A 171 1.23 4.57 -26.21
CA LEU A 171 2.22 4.71 -27.28
C LEU A 171 2.68 3.36 -27.89
N LEU A 172 2.62 2.29 -27.11
CA LEU A 172 3.00 0.94 -27.51
C LEU A 172 1.80 0.06 -27.89
N ALA A 173 0.61 0.66 -28.09
CA ALA A 173 -0.62 -0.07 -28.39
C ALA A 173 -0.51 -1.00 -29.62
N ASP A 174 0.34 -0.64 -30.58
CA ASP A 174 0.61 -1.45 -31.79
C ASP A 174 1.70 -2.53 -31.57
N VAL A 175 2.34 -2.56 -30.41
CA VAL A 175 3.37 -3.54 -30.08
C VAL A 175 2.73 -4.74 -29.38
N ASP A 176 3.10 -5.94 -29.82
CA ASP A 176 2.65 -7.18 -29.16
C ASP A 176 3.24 -7.28 -27.75
N LEU A 177 2.46 -6.91 -26.76
CA LEU A 177 2.84 -6.93 -25.34
C LEU A 177 2.49 -8.29 -24.68
N ARG A 178 2.63 -9.40 -25.42
CA ARG A 178 2.41 -10.75 -24.84
C ARG A 178 3.29 -10.97 -23.61
N GLY A 179 2.66 -11.39 -22.53
CA GLY A 179 3.35 -11.62 -21.26
C GLY A 179 3.23 -10.48 -20.25
N ILE A 180 2.67 -9.33 -20.62
CA ILE A 180 2.38 -8.25 -19.66
C ILE A 180 1.35 -8.69 -18.60
N ASP A 181 0.49 -9.66 -18.95
CA ASP A 181 -0.46 -10.28 -18.00
C ASP A 181 0.27 -10.98 -16.84
N PHE A 182 1.55 -11.30 -17.02
CA PHE A 182 2.38 -11.89 -15.97
C PHE A 182 2.92 -10.85 -14.97
N VAL A 183 2.82 -9.56 -15.25
CA VAL A 183 3.31 -8.49 -14.36
C VAL A 183 2.67 -8.60 -12.98
N LEU A 184 1.35 -8.79 -12.91
CA LEU A 184 0.63 -8.93 -11.64
C LEU A 184 1.01 -10.22 -10.88
N PRO A 185 0.93 -11.42 -11.47
CA PRO A 185 1.42 -12.63 -10.81
C PRO A 185 2.89 -12.53 -10.40
N GLY A 186 3.74 -12.01 -11.28
CA GLY A 186 5.16 -11.82 -11.00
C GLY A 186 5.42 -10.90 -9.83
N LEU A 187 4.68 -9.80 -9.73
CA LEU A 187 4.73 -8.88 -8.60
C LEU A 187 4.38 -9.58 -7.28
N PHE A 188 3.25 -10.27 -7.23
CA PHE A 188 2.84 -10.98 -6.00
C PHE A 188 3.82 -12.07 -5.61
N ILE A 189 4.39 -12.80 -6.57
CA ILE A 189 5.45 -13.77 -6.30
C ILE A 189 6.68 -13.08 -5.73
N ALA A 190 7.12 -11.96 -6.31
CA ALA A 190 8.30 -11.22 -5.85
C ALA A 190 8.11 -10.70 -4.42
N VAL A 191 6.99 -10.05 -4.12
CA VAL A 191 6.64 -9.54 -2.78
C VAL A 191 6.55 -10.69 -1.78
N PHE A 192 5.92 -11.80 -2.14
CA PHE A 192 5.82 -12.97 -1.28
C PHE A 192 7.19 -13.58 -0.97
N LEU A 193 8.06 -13.72 -1.98
CA LEU A 193 9.42 -14.23 -1.80
C LEU A 193 10.25 -13.27 -0.92
N GLU A 194 10.13 -11.97 -1.13
CA GLU A 194 10.80 -10.98 -0.29
C GLU A 194 10.37 -11.10 1.17
N MET A 195 9.06 -11.20 1.42
CA MET A 195 8.54 -11.42 2.78
C MET A 195 9.06 -12.73 3.41
N LEU A 196 9.13 -13.82 2.64
CA LEU A 196 9.66 -15.09 3.12
C LEU A 196 11.15 -15.02 3.42
N LEU A 197 11.94 -14.40 2.55
CA LEU A 197 13.40 -14.30 2.71
C LEU A 197 13.76 -13.40 3.89
N ASN A 198 13.06 -12.29 4.07
CA ASN A 198 13.28 -11.32 5.13
C ASN A 198 12.65 -11.72 6.48
N ALA A 199 11.84 -12.79 6.51
CA ALA A 199 11.24 -13.26 7.75
C ALA A 199 12.30 -13.72 8.77
N LYS A 200 12.33 -13.05 9.91
CA LYS A 200 13.29 -13.32 11.00
C LYS A 200 13.08 -14.68 11.68
N ASN A 201 11.86 -15.24 11.58
CA ASN A 201 11.47 -16.45 12.27
C ASN A 201 11.00 -17.52 11.29
N ASN A 202 11.51 -18.74 11.43
CA ASN A 202 11.09 -19.89 10.62
C ASN A 202 9.59 -20.21 10.77
N LYS A 203 8.96 -19.84 11.89
CA LYS A 203 7.51 -19.96 12.07
C LYS A 203 6.75 -19.08 11.09
N ILE A 204 7.19 -17.82 10.88
CA ILE A 204 6.57 -16.90 9.93
C ILE A 204 6.69 -17.44 8.50
N ARG A 205 7.86 -18.02 8.15
CA ARG A 205 8.04 -18.68 6.85
C ARG A 205 7.10 -19.87 6.67
N ALA A 206 6.96 -20.69 7.71
CA ALA A 206 6.04 -21.82 7.69
C ALA A 206 4.58 -21.39 7.51
N PHE A 207 4.14 -20.31 8.19
CA PHE A 207 2.80 -19.75 7.99
C PHE A 207 2.60 -19.19 6.58
N GLY A 208 3.60 -18.53 6.01
CA GLY A 208 3.54 -18.05 4.61
C GLY A 208 3.36 -19.21 3.62
N VAL A 209 4.17 -20.25 3.75
CA VAL A 209 4.06 -21.46 2.91
C VAL A 209 2.73 -22.17 3.12
N ALA A 210 2.27 -22.31 4.37
CA ALA A 210 0.97 -22.89 4.69
C ALA A 210 -0.18 -22.12 4.05
N GLY A 211 -0.09 -20.78 4.01
CA GLY A 211 -1.06 -19.92 3.34
C GLY A 211 -1.17 -20.20 1.84
N VAL A 212 -0.04 -20.33 1.15
CA VAL A 212 -0.02 -20.70 -0.28
C VAL A 212 -0.61 -22.09 -0.51
N LEU A 213 -0.20 -23.07 0.28
CA LEU A 213 -0.75 -24.44 0.17
C LEU A 213 -2.26 -24.46 0.43
N MET A 214 -2.73 -23.72 1.44
CA MET A 214 -4.16 -23.57 1.72
C MET A 214 -4.93 -22.95 0.53
N ALA A 215 -4.37 -21.88 -0.07
CA ALA A 215 -4.96 -21.25 -1.24
C ALA A 215 -5.05 -22.21 -2.44
N LEU A 216 -4.01 -23.00 -2.69
CA LEU A 216 -3.99 -24.01 -3.76
C LEU A 216 -5.02 -25.10 -3.50
N ILE A 217 -5.11 -25.60 -2.27
CA ILE A 217 -6.11 -26.62 -1.88
C ILE A 217 -7.53 -26.08 -2.09
N MET A 218 -7.80 -24.87 -1.61
CA MET A 218 -9.13 -24.25 -1.78
C MET A 218 -9.47 -23.95 -3.24
N LEU A 219 -8.46 -23.57 -4.06
CA LEU A 219 -8.66 -23.37 -5.50
C LEU A 219 -9.12 -24.67 -6.19
N VAL A 220 -8.54 -25.81 -5.81
CA VAL A 220 -8.91 -27.12 -6.37
C VAL A 220 -10.27 -27.59 -5.86
N LEU A 221 -10.57 -27.39 -4.57
CA LEU A 221 -11.80 -27.90 -3.94
C LEU A 221 -13.06 -27.10 -4.29
N VAL A 222 -12.94 -25.77 -4.35
CA VAL A 222 -14.09 -24.85 -4.41
C VAL A 222 -14.13 -24.07 -5.74
N GLY A 223 -13.04 -24.10 -6.50
CA GLY A 223 -12.92 -23.38 -7.76
C GLY A 223 -12.64 -21.89 -7.61
N LYS A 224 -12.57 -21.18 -8.75
CA LYS A 224 -12.03 -19.81 -8.83
C LYS A 224 -12.84 -18.74 -8.07
N SER A 225 -14.14 -18.96 -7.84
CA SER A 225 -15.02 -17.90 -7.32
C SER A 225 -14.89 -17.67 -5.81
N LEU A 226 -14.70 -18.72 -5.02
CA LEU A 226 -14.72 -18.64 -3.54
C LEU A 226 -13.41 -19.03 -2.86
N PHE A 227 -12.41 -19.54 -3.63
CA PHE A 227 -11.15 -20.02 -3.02
C PHE A 227 -10.45 -18.95 -2.19
N MET A 228 -10.45 -17.70 -2.66
CA MET A 228 -9.77 -16.59 -1.99
C MET A 228 -10.39 -16.30 -0.63
N LEU A 229 -11.72 -16.22 -0.56
CA LEU A 229 -12.45 -16.00 0.69
C LEU A 229 -12.22 -17.12 1.71
N LEU A 230 -12.38 -18.36 1.24
CA LEU A 230 -12.24 -19.51 2.11
C LEU A 230 -10.81 -19.73 2.56
N SER A 231 -9.81 -19.55 1.69
CA SER A 231 -8.40 -19.67 2.07
C SER A 231 -8.00 -18.62 3.09
N MET A 232 -8.43 -17.36 2.93
CA MET A 232 -8.17 -16.29 3.92
C MET A 232 -8.84 -16.59 5.26
N THR A 233 -10.09 -17.01 5.26
CA THR A 233 -10.86 -17.35 6.47
C THR A 233 -10.21 -18.54 7.20
N CYS A 234 -9.84 -19.59 6.47
CA CYS A 234 -9.13 -20.74 7.04
C CYS A 234 -7.77 -20.33 7.61
N MET A 235 -7.02 -19.49 6.90
CA MET A 235 -5.72 -19.04 7.37
C MET A 235 -5.83 -18.16 8.62
N LEU A 236 -6.82 -17.27 8.70
CA LEU A 236 -7.12 -16.50 9.92
C LEU A 236 -7.46 -17.42 11.09
N PHE A 237 -8.25 -18.46 10.84
CA PHE A 237 -8.57 -19.45 11.87
C PHE A 237 -7.31 -20.22 12.34
N VAL A 238 -6.45 -20.65 11.42
CA VAL A 238 -5.16 -21.30 11.76
C VAL A 238 -4.28 -20.37 12.58
N CYS A 239 -4.15 -19.10 12.19
CA CYS A 239 -3.39 -18.10 12.94
C CYS A 239 -3.99 -17.88 14.35
N TYR A 240 -5.31 -17.79 14.47
CA TYR A 240 -5.98 -17.65 15.76
C TYR A 240 -5.75 -18.84 16.69
N VAL A 241 -5.86 -20.06 16.16
CA VAL A 241 -5.58 -21.28 16.92
C VAL A 241 -4.12 -21.33 17.34
N ALA A 242 -3.19 -21.00 16.45
CA ALA A 242 -1.76 -20.98 16.76
C ALA A 242 -1.42 -19.93 17.83
N TYR A 243 -2.06 -18.77 17.80
CA TYR A 243 -1.95 -17.73 18.83
C TYR A 243 -2.44 -18.25 20.20
N LYS A 244 -3.65 -18.82 20.21
CA LYS A 244 -4.29 -19.27 21.47
C LYS A 244 -3.60 -20.47 22.12
N TRP A 245 -3.08 -21.41 21.30
CA TRP A 245 -2.55 -22.69 21.79
C TRP A 245 -1.01 -22.79 21.74
N GLY A 246 -0.36 -21.97 20.95
CA GLY A 246 1.06 -22.07 20.65
C GLY A 246 1.96 -21.01 21.28
N GLY A 247 1.43 -20.03 22.01
CA GLY A 247 2.24 -18.93 22.58
C GLY A 247 3.14 -18.25 21.52
N VAL A 248 2.64 -18.17 20.28
CA VAL A 248 3.37 -17.49 19.20
C VAL A 248 3.21 -15.99 19.42
N HIS A 249 4.17 -15.38 20.14
CA HIS A 249 4.35 -13.94 20.11
C HIS A 249 4.89 -13.59 18.72
N LEU A 250 4.15 -12.76 18.00
CA LEU A 250 4.51 -12.22 16.68
C LEU A 250 5.33 -10.93 16.87
N ASP A 251 6.32 -10.96 17.77
CA ASP A 251 7.23 -9.84 18.00
C ASP A 251 8.32 -9.77 16.92
#